data_c204415896042e9d4b455bea0c789cae
#
_entry.id   c204415896042e9d4b455bea0c789cae
#
_cell.length_a   1.000
_cell.length_b   1.000
_cell.length_c   1.000
_cell.angle_alpha   90.00
_cell.angle_beta   90.00
_cell.angle_gamma   90.00
#
_symmetry.space_group_name_H-M   'P 1'
#
loop_
_entity.id
_entity.type
_entity.pdbx_description
1 polymer ?
#
loop_
_entity_poly.entity_id
_entity_poly.type
_entity_poly.pdbx_seq_one_letter_code
_entity_poly.pdbx_strand_id
1 'polypeptide(L)'
;MNSVAQSILGGLTSVVLAIAPFSTTTPSPSVPPASFAPQVTADAPTTYAVQAKSALIIDRTTGRAIYAKNTSQALPMASLTKLMTAYLIIRSHTGNEKVIIPPDVKAVAAGGSVVIGLKPGDSVSVDQLMLALLLPSANDAAVSLAVHDAGSVPAFVDKMNATAKELGLKNTVFKNPTGLDATGHVSSADDLARLTSLVLESPRITQVVKLSRGGFTSGQGVPYAFISTNELLNKPGVVGVKTGYTLAAGECLITLTQKDGREVLTVILGSPDRFAESRSMIDLALGLAYE
;
A
#
# COMPACT_ATOMS: atom_id res chain seq x y z
N MET A 1 -19.27 7.84 57.20
CA MET A 1 -20.10 7.29 56.11
C MET A 1 -19.23 7.24 54.87
N ASN A 2 -18.94 6.03 54.47
CA ASN A 2 -17.92 5.69 53.46
C ASN A 2 -18.36 6.00 52.05
N SER A 3 -17.44 6.54 51.27
CA SER A 3 -17.52 6.52 49.81
C SER A 3 -16.31 5.81 49.26
N VAL A 4 -16.55 4.66 48.67
CA VAL A 4 -15.61 3.84 47.93
C VAL A 4 -15.57 4.38 46.52
N ALA A 5 -14.43 4.98 46.12
CA ALA A 5 -14.09 5.19 44.74
C ALA A 5 -12.84 4.35 44.45
N GLN A 6 -13.05 3.11 44.04
CA GLN A 6 -11.98 2.25 43.55
C GLN A 6 -11.81 2.38 42.05
N SER A 7 -10.63 2.82 41.73
CA SER A 7 -9.90 2.86 40.48
C SER A 7 -10.09 1.62 39.61
N ILE A 8 -10.46 1.83 38.34
CA ILE A 8 -10.19 0.89 37.27
C ILE A 8 -9.06 1.49 36.43
N LEU A 9 -7.81 1.28 36.85
CA LEU A 9 -6.65 1.40 36.01
C LEU A 9 -6.41 0.03 35.35
N GLY A 10 -7.12 -0.24 34.28
CA GLY A 10 -6.82 -1.39 33.41
C GLY A 10 -5.55 -1.09 32.63
N GLY A 11 -4.47 -1.83 32.94
CA GLY A 11 -3.18 -1.69 32.32
C GLY A 11 -3.22 -1.89 30.80
N LEU A 12 -3.00 -0.81 30.06
CA LEU A 12 -2.57 -0.86 28.68
C LEU A 12 -1.10 -1.30 28.68
N THR A 13 -0.86 -2.60 28.63
CA THR A 13 0.47 -3.13 28.28
C THR A 13 0.76 -2.73 26.84
N SER A 14 1.59 -1.72 26.70
CA SER A 14 2.15 -1.30 25.42
C SER A 14 2.99 -2.45 24.86
N VAL A 15 2.42 -3.21 23.93
CA VAL A 15 3.18 -4.16 23.12
C VAL A 15 3.95 -3.31 22.10
N VAL A 16 5.12 -2.85 22.50
CA VAL A 16 6.12 -2.35 21.56
C VAL A 16 6.68 -3.56 20.85
N LEU A 17 6.19 -3.83 19.66
CA LEU A 17 6.79 -4.84 18.78
C LEU A 17 8.11 -4.24 18.28
N ALA A 18 9.21 -4.59 18.95
CA ALA A 18 10.55 -4.25 18.51
C ALA A 18 10.81 -4.99 17.20
N ILE A 19 10.84 -4.26 16.09
CA ILE A 19 11.32 -4.80 14.81
C ILE A 19 12.83 -4.96 14.98
N ALA A 20 13.32 -6.20 14.90
CA ALA A 20 14.75 -6.49 14.96
C ALA A 20 15.49 -5.76 13.82
N PRO A 21 16.73 -5.30 14.03
CA PRO A 21 17.48 -4.59 13.00
C PRO A 21 17.77 -5.52 11.82
N PHE A 22 17.49 -5.04 10.61
CA PHE A 22 17.70 -5.78 9.37
C PHE A 22 19.19 -5.87 9.03
N SER A 23 19.66 -7.07 8.70
CA SER A 23 20.99 -7.25 8.12
C SER A 23 21.05 -6.61 6.73
N THR A 24 21.96 -5.68 6.53
CA THR A 24 22.20 -4.99 5.28
C THR A 24 22.97 -5.89 4.31
N THR A 25 22.26 -6.63 3.48
CA THR A 25 22.81 -7.12 2.22
C THR A 25 22.14 -6.32 1.11
N THR A 26 22.89 -5.43 0.46
CA THR A 26 22.46 -4.74 -0.76
C THR A 26 22.32 -5.77 -1.87
N PRO A 27 21.13 -6.04 -2.42
CA PRO A 27 21.04 -6.83 -3.64
C PRO A 27 21.42 -5.97 -4.83
N SER A 28 22.40 -6.45 -5.59
CA SER A 28 22.75 -5.89 -6.91
C SER A 28 21.56 -6.03 -7.86
N PRO A 29 21.13 -4.98 -8.56
CA PRO A 29 19.99 -5.08 -9.47
C PRO A 29 20.46 -5.61 -10.83
N SER A 30 20.25 -6.89 -11.08
CA SER A 30 20.32 -7.43 -12.43
C SER A 30 19.28 -8.53 -12.63
N VAL A 31 18.02 -8.13 -12.71
CA VAL A 31 16.98 -8.94 -13.32
C VAL A 31 16.40 -8.12 -14.47
N PRO A 32 16.52 -8.57 -15.73
CA PRO A 32 15.81 -7.93 -16.83
C PRO A 32 14.32 -8.02 -16.54
N PRO A 33 13.53 -6.97 -16.87
CA PRO A 33 12.09 -7.01 -16.64
C PRO A 33 11.52 -8.20 -17.42
N ALA A 34 11.05 -9.22 -16.69
CA ALA A 34 10.21 -10.24 -17.30
C ALA A 34 9.11 -9.50 -18.06
N SER A 35 8.91 -9.84 -19.32
CA SER A 35 7.85 -9.28 -20.17
C SER A 35 6.51 -9.68 -19.54
N PHE A 36 6.00 -8.83 -18.63
CA PHE A 36 4.65 -8.92 -18.11
C PHE A 36 3.68 -8.39 -19.18
N ALA A 37 3.43 -9.19 -20.21
CA ALA A 37 2.23 -9.06 -20.99
C ALA A 37 1.26 -10.10 -20.42
N PRO A 38 0.19 -9.71 -19.70
CA PRO A 38 -0.77 -10.67 -19.19
C PRO A 38 -1.42 -11.38 -20.39
N GLN A 39 -1.10 -12.65 -20.58
CA GLN A 39 -1.82 -13.49 -21.54
C GLN A 39 -3.13 -13.90 -20.89
N VAL A 40 -4.23 -13.26 -21.29
CA VAL A 40 -5.58 -13.67 -20.91
C VAL A 40 -5.87 -15.01 -21.61
N THR A 41 -5.93 -16.09 -20.85
CA THR A 41 -6.50 -17.34 -21.35
C THR A 41 -8.01 -17.29 -21.16
N ALA A 42 -8.76 -17.68 -22.18
CA ALA A 42 -10.21 -17.56 -22.29
C ALA A 42 -11.04 -18.44 -21.34
N ASP A 43 -10.48 -18.91 -20.23
CA ASP A 43 -11.12 -19.88 -19.33
C ASP A 43 -11.80 -19.26 -18.10
N ALA A 44 -11.98 -17.93 -18.04
CA ALA A 44 -12.80 -17.34 -16.98
C ALA A 44 -14.27 -17.73 -17.22
N PRO A 45 -14.98 -18.26 -16.20
CA PRO A 45 -16.39 -18.57 -16.37
C PRO A 45 -17.13 -17.31 -16.78
N THR A 46 -17.92 -17.39 -17.85
CA THR A 46 -18.69 -16.29 -18.46
C THR A 46 -19.72 -15.65 -17.53
N THR A 47 -19.90 -16.16 -16.33
CA THR A 47 -20.86 -15.70 -15.32
C THR A 47 -20.21 -14.86 -14.19
N TYR A 48 -18.88 -14.74 -14.15
CA TYR A 48 -18.21 -13.93 -13.11
C TYR A 48 -18.14 -12.46 -13.52
N ALA A 49 -18.87 -11.61 -12.81
CA ALA A 49 -18.88 -10.17 -13.07
C ALA A 49 -18.57 -9.38 -11.81
N VAL A 50 -17.47 -8.63 -11.81
CA VAL A 50 -17.21 -7.57 -10.81
C VAL A 50 -17.83 -6.25 -11.28
N GLN A 51 -18.33 -5.46 -10.34
CA GLN A 51 -18.88 -4.13 -10.63
C GLN A 51 -17.78 -3.06 -10.71
N ALA A 52 -16.61 -3.32 -10.16
CA ALA A 52 -15.45 -2.43 -10.25
C ALA A 52 -15.21 -1.95 -11.70
N LYS A 53 -14.78 -0.69 -11.85
CA LYS A 53 -14.47 -0.11 -13.18
C LYS A 53 -13.35 -0.84 -13.89
N SER A 54 -12.34 -1.28 -13.14
CA SER A 54 -11.24 -2.10 -13.62
C SER A 54 -10.89 -3.16 -12.58
N ALA A 55 -10.60 -4.39 -13.03
CA ALA A 55 -10.22 -5.50 -12.15
C ALA A 55 -9.26 -6.46 -12.85
N LEU A 56 -8.30 -7.00 -12.10
CA LEU A 56 -7.29 -7.92 -12.58
C LEU A 56 -6.99 -8.98 -11.52
N ILE A 57 -6.90 -10.24 -11.94
CA ILE A 57 -6.37 -11.34 -11.13
C ILE A 57 -5.16 -11.91 -11.85
N ILE A 58 -4.02 -11.95 -11.15
CA ILE A 58 -2.79 -12.57 -11.66
C ILE A 58 -2.36 -13.68 -10.71
N ASP A 59 -2.11 -14.87 -11.25
CA ASP A 59 -1.32 -15.89 -10.58
C ASP A 59 0.17 -15.51 -10.72
N ARG A 60 0.76 -15.00 -9.66
CA ARG A 60 2.15 -14.56 -9.65
C ARG A 60 3.14 -15.72 -9.75
N THR A 61 2.73 -16.94 -9.38
CA THR A 61 3.56 -18.13 -9.48
C THR A 61 3.81 -18.51 -10.94
N THR A 62 2.77 -18.34 -11.78
CA THR A 62 2.83 -18.70 -13.21
C THR A 62 2.95 -17.49 -14.14
N GLY A 63 2.70 -16.27 -13.65
CA GLY A 63 2.63 -15.04 -14.44
C GLY A 63 1.34 -14.89 -15.27
N ARG A 64 0.36 -15.80 -15.14
CA ARG A 64 -0.87 -15.80 -15.94
C ARG A 64 -1.96 -14.92 -15.34
N ALA A 65 -2.66 -14.16 -16.19
CA ALA A 65 -3.90 -13.51 -15.81
C ALA A 65 -5.04 -14.55 -15.80
N ILE A 66 -5.76 -14.63 -14.66
CA ILE A 66 -6.93 -15.48 -14.46
C ILE A 66 -8.21 -14.73 -14.84
N TYR A 67 -8.23 -13.42 -14.55
CA TYR A 67 -9.36 -12.54 -14.88
C TYR A 67 -8.86 -11.15 -15.24
N ALA A 68 -9.47 -10.51 -16.21
CA ALA A 68 -9.14 -9.17 -16.66
C ALA A 68 -10.38 -8.40 -17.11
N LYS A 69 -10.57 -7.19 -16.56
CA LYS A 69 -11.62 -6.23 -16.93
C LYS A 69 -11.02 -4.84 -17.01
N ASN A 70 -11.02 -4.23 -18.19
CA ASN A 70 -10.56 -2.85 -18.41
C ASN A 70 -9.17 -2.56 -17.83
N THR A 71 -8.23 -3.53 -17.87
CA THR A 71 -6.99 -3.51 -17.09
C THR A 71 -6.01 -2.41 -17.48
N SER A 72 -6.08 -1.92 -18.72
CA SER A 72 -5.27 -0.81 -19.24
C SER A 72 -5.93 0.56 -19.09
N GLN A 73 -7.18 0.63 -18.59
CA GLN A 73 -7.88 1.89 -18.39
C GLN A 73 -7.22 2.73 -17.31
N ALA A 74 -6.83 3.97 -17.66
CA ALA A 74 -6.31 4.93 -16.70
C ALA A 74 -7.44 5.47 -15.80
N LEU A 75 -7.36 5.20 -14.51
CA LEU A 75 -8.34 5.56 -13.48
C LEU A 75 -7.67 6.20 -12.27
N PRO A 76 -8.36 7.07 -11.52
CA PRO A 76 -7.88 7.50 -10.21
C PRO A 76 -7.65 6.28 -9.33
N MET A 77 -6.50 6.25 -8.64
CA MET A 77 -6.04 5.07 -7.90
C MET A 77 -6.00 5.27 -6.38
N ALA A 78 -6.35 6.48 -5.91
CA ALA A 78 -6.29 6.84 -4.50
C ALA A 78 -4.94 6.46 -3.85
N SER A 79 -4.98 5.99 -2.60
CA SER A 79 -3.78 5.63 -1.82
C SER A 79 -2.99 4.42 -2.35
N LEU A 80 -3.39 3.77 -3.43
CA LEU A 80 -2.52 2.80 -4.11
C LEU A 80 -1.25 3.49 -4.65
N THR A 81 -1.29 4.80 -4.87
CA THR A 81 -0.15 5.70 -5.12
C THR A 81 1.03 5.46 -4.17
N LYS A 82 0.74 5.16 -2.90
CA LYS A 82 1.76 4.95 -1.85
C LYS A 82 2.67 3.75 -2.11
N LEU A 83 2.30 2.87 -3.03
CA LEU A 83 3.19 1.78 -3.48
C LEU A 83 4.39 2.34 -4.27
N MET A 84 4.19 3.38 -5.11
CA MET A 84 5.31 4.07 -5.77
C MET A 84 6.16 4.84 -4.76
N THR A 85 5.53 5.51 -3.80
CA THR A 85 6.26 6.17 -2.69
C THR A 85 7.12 5.14 -1.96
N ALA A 86 6.55 4.00 -1.55
CA ALA A 86 7.29 2.93 -0.90
C ALA A 86 8.42 2.37 -1.77
N TYR A 87 8.18 2.15 -3.07
CA TYR A 87 9.17 1.64 -4.02
C TYR A 87 10.41 2.54 -4.09
N LEU A 88 10.22 3.85 -4.19
CA LEU A 88 11.32 4.81 -4.25
C LEU A 88 12.13 4.82 -2.95
N ILE A 89 11.44 4.85 -1.81
CA ILE A 89 12.08 4.93 -0.50
C ILE A 89 12.92 3.68 -0.19
N ILE A 90 12.42 2.47 -0.46
CA ILE A 90 13.18 1.24 -0.17
C ILE A 90 14.44 1.10 -1.02
N ARG A 91 14.49 1.76 -2.18
CA ARG A 91 15.65 1.74 -3.11
C ARG A 91 16.72 2.76 -2.74
N SER A 92 16.36 3.84 -2.07
CA SER A 92 17.25 4.97 -1.79
C SER A 92 17.68 5.06 -0.32
N HIS A 93 16.90 4.45 0.61
CA HIS A 93 17.08 4.70 2.04
C HIS A 93 17.13 3.42 2.87
N THR A 94 17.96 3.44 3.91
CA THR A 94 17.98 2.40 4.94
C THR A 94 16.83 2.57 5.93
N GLY A 95 16.41 1.48 6.59
CA GLY A 95 15.24 1.51 7.47
C GLY A 95 15.40 2.33 8.73
N ASN A 96 16.60 2.36 9.30
CA ASN A 96 16.93 3.07 10.54
C ASN A 96 17.34 4.54 10.34
N GLU A 97 17.40 5.00 9.09
CA GLU A 97 17.72 6.40 8.75
C GLU A 97 16.69 7.34 9.37
N LYS A 98 17.17 8.43 10.00
CA LYS A 98 16.32 9.41 10.67
C LYS A 98 15.72 10.39 9.67
N VAL A 99 14.41 10.56 9.75
CA VAL A 99 13.64 11.58 9.03
C VAL A 99 13.17 12.63 10.02
N ILE A 100 13.49 13.89 9.75
CA ILE A 100 12.89 15.00 10.47
C ILE A 100 11.56 15.35 9.80
N ILE A 101 10.49 15.36 10.58
CA ILE A 101 9.15 15.64 10.06
C ILE A 101 9.08 17.08 9.54
N PRO A 102 8.79 17.27 8.24
CA PRO A 102 8.77 18.59 7.63
C PRO A 102 7.48 19.35 7.98
N PRO A 103 7.47 20.69 7.88
CA PRO A 103 6.26 21.50 8.08
C PRO A 103 5.16 21.22 7.05
N ASP A 104 5.49 20.68 5.90
CA ASP A 104 4.60 20.30 4.79
C ASP A 104 3.46 19.35 5.21
N VAL A 105 3.66 18.55 6.28
CA VAL A 105 2.61 17.65 6.81
C VAL A 105 1.36 18.39 7.27
N LYS A 106 1.47 19.68 7.62
CA LYS A 106 0.31 20.50 8.03
C LYS A 106 -0.70 20.69 6.90
N ALA A 107 -0.23 20.80 5.65
CA ALA A 107 -1.09 21.00 4.50
C ALA A 107 -2.01 19.80 4.24
N VAL A 108 -1.49 18.56 4.36
CA VAL A 108 -2.30 17.36 4.18
C VAL A 108 -3.22 17.10 5.37
N ALA A 109 -2.83 17.49 6.58
CA ALA A 109 -3.68 17.39 7.76
C ALA A 109 -4.89 18.34 7.68
N ALA A 110 -4.70 19.56 7.18
CA ALA A 110 -5.76 20.57 7.04
C ALA A 110 -6.85 20.16 6.03
N GLY A 111 -6.52 19.31 5.05
CA GLY A 111 -7.45 18.81 4.03
C GLY A 111 -8.39 17.69 4.50
N GLY A 112 -8.42 17.35 5.79
CA GLY A 112 -9.29 16.28 6.32
C GLY A 112 -8.90 14.87 5.85
N SER A 113 -7.68 14.71 5.38
CA SER A 113 -7.16 13.44 4.87
C SER A 113 -6.64 12.52 5.98
N VAL A 114 -6.43 11.23 5.68
CA VAL A 114 -5.90 10.28 6.66
C VAL A 114 -4.48 10.65 7.07
N VAL A 115 -4.27 10.99 8.33
CA VAL A 115 -2.97 11.30 8.93
C VAL A 115 -2.85 10.63 10.30
N ILE A 116 -1.64 10.34 10.76
CA ILE A 116 -1.39 9.89 12.14
C ILE A 116 -1.03 11.04 13.09
N GLY A 117 -0.94 12.26 12.58
CA GLY A 117 -0.68 13.47 13.34
C GLY A 117 0.79 13.68 13.68
N LEU A 118 1.69 13.36 12.74
CA LEU A 118 3.14 13.64 12.86
C LEU A 118 3.40 15.12 13.17
N LYS A 119 4.31 15.38 14.10
CA LYS A 119 4.62 16.74 14.55
C LYS A 119 5.86 17.28 13.81
N PRO A 120 5.75 18.43 13.12
CA PRO A 120 6.90 19.08 12.51
C PRO A 120 8.07 19.24 13.49
N GLY A 121 9.28 18.91 13.04
CA GLY A 121 10.49 18.97 13.85
C GLY A 121 10.74 17.73 14.72
N ASP A 122 9.78 16.81 14.84
CA ASP A 122 10.02 15.51 15.48
C ASP A 122 10.84 14.60 14.55
N SER A 123 11.41 13.54 15.09
CA SER A 123 12.21 12.58 14.31
C SER A 123 11.64 11.17 14.41
N VAL A 124 11.55 10.50 13.27
CA VAL A 124 11.12 9.10 13.15
C VAL A 124 12.02 8.39 12.14
N SER A 125 12.11 7.07 12.21
CA SER A 125 12.90 6.32 11.22
C SER A 125 12.13 6.13 9.92
N VAL A 126 12.85 5.82 8.83
CA VAL A 126 12.25 5.47 7.54
C VAL A 126 11.31 4.27 7.71
N ASP A 127 11.70 3.21 8.44
CA ASP A 127 10.82 2.05 8.66
C ASP A 127 9.56 2.38 9.48
N GLN A 128 9.66 3.30 10.45
CA GLN A 128 8.48 3.79 11.19
C GLN A 128 7.51 4.55 10.26
N LEU A 129 8.04 5.38 9.36
CA LEU A 129 7.23 6.07 8.36
C LEU A 129 6.66 5.11 7.31
N MET A 130 7.41 4.08 6.90
CA MET A 130 6.93 3.04 6.00
C MET A 130 5.79 2.23 6.62
N LEU A 131 5.87 1.95 7.92
CA LEU A 131 4.79 1.31 8.67
C LEU A 131 3.53 2.19 8.66
N ALA A 132 3.67 3.50 8.94
CA ALA A 132 2.56 4.47 8.90
C ALA A 132 2.01 4.69 7.49
N LEU A 133 2.86 4.66 6.47
CA LEU A 133 2.48 4.77 5.06
C LEU A 133 1.56 3.64 4.61
N LEU A 134 1.89 2.40 4.99
CA LEU A 134 1.28 1.20 4.43
C LEU A 134 0.11 0.67 5.26
N LEU A 135 0.16 0.71 6.59
CA LEU A 135 -0.92 0.21 7.45
C LEU A 135 -2.13 1.15 7.50
N PRO A 136 -2.05 2.31 8.19
CA PRO A 136 -3.18 3.24 8.28
C PRO A 136 -3.30 4.11 7.03
N SER A 137 -2.38 4.00 6.06
CA SER A 137 -2.36 4.81 4.85
C SER A 137 -2.09 6.31 5.09
N ALA A 138 -1.24 6.64 6.06
CA ALA A 138 -0.99 8.00 6.52
C ALA A 138 -0.38 8.91 5.44
N ASN A 139 -1.03 10.04 5.18
CA ASN A 139 -0.60 11.02 4.17
C ASN A 139 0.56 11.88 4.66
N ASP A 140 0.61 12.20 5.96
CA ASP A 140 1.74 12.90 6.60
C ASP A 140 3.03 12.06 6.54
N ALA A 141 2.94 10.73 6.66
CA ALA A 141 4.08 9.84 6.44
C ALA A 141 4.54 9.88 4.97
N ALA A 142 3.61 9.87 4.00
CA ALA A 142 3.95 9.96 2.58
C ALA A 142 4.68 11.27 2.24
N VAL A 143 4.19 12.40 2.75
CA VAL A 143 4.82 13.72 2.56
C VAL A 143 6.20 13.78 3.24
N SER A 144 6.32 13.26 4.47
CA SER A 144 7.59 13.25 5.19
C SER A 144 8.67 12.46 4.44
N LEU A 145 8.31 11.28 3.92
CA LEU A 145 9.21 10.45 3.11
C LEU A 145 9.59 11.15 1.79
N ALA A 146 8.62 11.77 1.13
CA ALA A 146 8.85 12.48 -0.14
C ALA A 146 9.81 13.67 0.02
N VAL A 147 9.61 14.49 1.06
CA VAL A 147 10.48 15.63 1.35
C VAL A 147 11.87 15.15 1.79
N HIS A 148 11.95 14.08 2.56
CA HIS A 148 13.22 13.50 2.98
C HIS A 148 14.05 12.99 1.78
N ASP A 149 13.42 12.30 0.84
CA ASP A 149 14.08 11.70 -0.33
C ASP A 149 14.51 12.74 -1.39
N ALA A 150 13.67 13.74 -1.67
CA ALA A 150 13.85 14.64 -2.81
C ALA A 150 13.92 16.13 -2.44
N GLY A 151 13.88 16.48 -1.15
CA GLY A 151 13.92 17.86 -0.67
C GLY A 151 12.58 18.62 -0.81
N SER A 152 11.67 18.14 -1.65
CA SER A 152 10.33 18.72 -1.81
C SER A 152 9.34 17.74 -2.43
N VAL A 153 8.03 17.96 -2.20
CA VAL A 153 6.98 17.15 -2.84
C VAL A 153 7.02 17.25 -4.38
N PRO A 154 7.18 18.42 -5.01
CA PRO A 154 7.29 18.50 -6.47
C PRO A 154 8.47 17.67 -7.03
N ALA A 155 9.66 17.79 -6.46
CA ALA A 155 10.83 17.03 -6.90
C ALA A 155 10.61 15.51 -6.73
N PHE A 156 9.93 15.09 -5.67
CA PHE A 156 9.57 13.68 -5.50
C PHE A 156 8.56 13.20 -6.55
N VAL A 157 7.57 14.03 -6.91
CA VAL A 157 6.61 13.72 -7.98
C VAL A 157 7.32 13.56 -9.34
N ASP A 158 8.30 14.40 -9.63
CA ASP A 158 9.13 14.25 -10.85
C ASP A 158 9.85 12.91 -10.84
N LYS A 159 10.45 12.52 -9.70
CA LYS A 159 11.09 11.21 -9.52
C LYS A 159 10.09 10.05 -9.68
N MET A 160 8.86 10.17 -9.13
CA MET A 160 7.80 9.17 -9.31
C MET A 160 7.47 8.96 -10.80
N ASN A 161 7.32 10.04 -11.57
CA ASN A 161 6.98 9.98 -12.98
C ASN A 161 8.15 9.47 -13.85
N ALA A 162 9.38 9.87 -13.54
CA ALA A 162 10.58 9.31 -14.20
C ALA A 162 10.65 7.80 -13.98
N THR A 163 10.47 7.34 -12.74
CA THR A 163 10.47 5.92 -12.39
C THR A 163 9.30 5.17 -13.04
N ALA A 164 8.09 5.76 -13.10
CA ALA A 164 6.97 5.15 -13.82
C ALA A 164 7.32 4.89 -15.30
N LYS A 165 7.98 5.84 -15.94
CA LYS A 165 8.46 5.68 -17.32
C LYS A 165 9.54 4.59 -17.45
N GLU A 166 10.51 4.54 -16.55
CA GLU A 166 11.56 3.51 -16.50
C GLU A 166 10.97 2.11 -16.32
N LEU A 167 9.96 1.98 -15.45
CA LEU A 167 9.26 0.74 -15.21
C LEU A 167 8.26 0.37 -16.31
N GLY A 168 8.05 1.22 -17.32
CA GLY A 168 7.10 0.99 -18.40
C GLY A 168 5.63 1.01 -17.94
N LEU A 169 5.29 1.83 -16.93
CA LEU A 169 3.93 2.04 -16.47
C LEU A 169 3.23 3.03 -17.41
N LYS A 170 2.65 2.51 -18.49
CA LYS A 170 2.21 3.30 -19.66
C LYS A 170 0.98 4.17 -19.40
N ASN A 171 0.16 3.78 -18.44
CA ASN A 171 -1.12 4.43 -18.11
C ASN A 171 -1.07 5.11 -16.73
N THR A 172 0.14 5.43 -16.24
CA THR A 172 0.35 5.96 -14.89
C THR A 172 0.97 7.35 -14.93
N VAL A 173 0.32 8.28 -14.23
CA VAL A 173 0.83 9.64 -13.98
C VAL A 173 0.59 9.98 -12.51
N PHE A 174 1.65 10.39 -11.81
CA PHE A 174 1.59 10.85 -10.43
C PHE A 174 1.54 12.38 -10.35
N LYS A 175 0.74 12.91 -9.41
CA LYS A 175 0.63 14.34 -9.09
C LYS A 175 0.98 14.65 -7.64
N ASN A 176 1.00 13.64 -6.78
CA ASN A 176 1.38 13.73 -5.37
C ASN A 176 1.81 12.35 -4.84
N PRO A 177 2.50 12.27 -3.68
CA PRO A 177 2.95 11.01 -3.10
C PRO A 177 1.88 10.28 -2.27
N THR A 178 0.71 10.88 -2.09
CA THR A 178 -0.34 10.42 -1.16
C THR A 178 -1.48 9.67 -1.82
N GLY A 179 -1.83 10.03 -3.05
CA GLY A 179 -3.00 9.56 -3.76
C GLY A 179 -4.27 10.40 -3.54
N LEU A 180 -4.13 11.61 -3.02
CA LEU A 180 -5.23 12.58 -2.99
C LEU A 180 -5.61 12.98 -4.41
N ASP A 181 -6.89 13.30 -4.60
CA ASP A 181 -7.43 13.65 -5.91
C ASP A 181 -6.73 14.87 -6.52
N ALA A 182 -6.26 14.69 -7.75
CA ALA A 182 -5.68 15.74 -8.57
C ALA A 182 -5.91 15.42 -10.05
N THR A 183 -6.15 16.44 -10.86
CA THR A 183 -6.40 16.25 -12.30
C THR A 183 -5.24 15.51 -12.97
N GLY A 184 -5.55 14.39 -13.60
CA GLY A 184 -4.58 13.53 -14.26
C GLY A 184 -3.71 12.67 -13.32
N HIS A 185 -4.09 12.50 -12.04
CA HIS A 185 -3.50 11.55 -11.12
C HIS A 185 -4.14 10.18 -11.31
N VAL A 186 -3.56 9.35 -12.16
CA VAL A 186 -4.18 8.10 -12.63
C VAL A 186 -3.17 6.96 -12.73
N SER A 187 -3.69 5.74 -12.72
CA SER A 187 -2.96 4.52 -13.06
C SER A 187 -3.92 3.48 -13.65
N SER A 188 -3.40 2.34 -14.09
CA SER A 188 -4.19 1.21 -14.56
C SER A 188 -3.96 -0.03 -13.69
N ALA A 189 -4.87 -1.01 -13.77
CA ALA A 189 -4.70 -2.26 -13.03
C ALA A 189 -3.44 -3.02 -13.47
N ASP A 190 -3.10 -2.98 -14.75
CA ASP A 190 -1.87 -3.58 -15.30
C ASP A 190 -0.62 -2.93 -14.69
N ASP A 191 -0.56 -1.60 -14.69
CA ASP A 191 0.58 -0.86 -14.17
C ASP A 191 0.73 -1.04 -12.65
N LEU A 192 -0.39 -1.03 -11.93
CA LEU A 192 -0.39 -1.25 -10.48
C LEU A 192 0.01 -2.69 -10.11
N ALA A 193 -0.42 -3.69 -10.87
CA ALA A 193 0.01 -5.06 -10.66
C ALA A 193 1.52 -5.23 -10.87
N ARG A 194 2.07 -4.59 -11.92
CA ARG A 194 3.52 -4.55 -12.19
C ARG A 194 4.28 -3.87 -11.05
N LEU A 195 3.86 -2.67 -10.67
CA LEU A 195 4.48 -1.92 -9.56
C LEU A 195 4.42 -2.72 -8.26
N THR A 196 3.25 -3.29 -7.94
CA THR A 196 3.07 -4.09 -6.72
C THR A 196 3.98 -5.30 -6.70
N SER A 197 4.14 -6.00 -7.83
CA SER A 197 5.05 -7.15 -7.92
C SER A 197 6.49 -6.77 -7.59
N LEU A 198 6.97 -5.62 -8.08
CA LEU A 198 8.31 -5.11 -7.78
C LEU A 198 8.46 -4.68 -6.30
N VAL A 199 7.44 -4.04 -5.75
CA VAL A 199 7.42 -3.62 -4.33
C VAL A 199 7.48 -4.82 -3.40
N LEU A 200 6.78 -5.90 -3.74
CA LEU A 200 6.72 -7.14 -2.95
C LEU A 200 8.01 -7.98 -3.01
N GLU A 201 8.97 -7.65 -3.87
CA GLU A 201 10.31 -8.26 -3.82
C GLU A 201 11.09 -7.83 -2.56
N SER A 202 10.71 -6.71 -1.94
CA SER A 202 11.36 -6.22 -0.73
C SER A 202 10.81 -6.90 0.53
N PRO A 203 11.67 -7.60 1.31
CA PRO A 203 11.27 -8.13 2.62
C PRO A 203 10.77 -7.05 3.59
N ARG A 204 11.30 -5.81 3.51
CA ARG A 204 10.84 -4.69 4.32
C ARG A 204 9.37 -4.35 4.08
N ILE A 205 8.90 -4.49 2.84
CA ILE A 205 7.50 -4.25 2.48
C ILE A 205 6.64 -5.44 2.88
N THR A 206 7.03 -6.66 2.51
CA THR A 206 6.23 -7.86 2.78
C THR A 206 6.01 -8.11 4.26
N GLN A 207 6.93 -7.68 5.11
CA GLN A 207 6.75 -7.74 6.57
C GLN A 207 5.73 -6.72 7.07
N VAL A 208 5.66 -5.53 6.47
CA VAL A 208 4.74 -4.47 6.89
C VAL A 208 3.32 -4.75 6.42
N VAL A 209 3.13 -5.06 5.13
CA VAL A 209 1.77 -5.15 4.53
C VAL A 209 0.91 -6.27 5.10
N LYS A 210 1.50 -7.28 5.73
CA LYS A 210 0.80 -8.38 6.39
C LYS A 210 0.36 -8.08 7.82
N LEU A 211 0.81 -6.96 8.40
CA LEU A 211 0.46 -6.60 9.78
C LEU A 211 -0.97 -6.05 9.86
N SER A 212 -1.75 -6.57 10.80
CA SER A 212 -3.08 -6.05 11.09
C SER A 212 -3.05 -4.83 12.01
N ARG A 213 -1.98 -4.66 12.80
CA ARG A 213 -1.76 -3.54 13.71
C ARG A 213 -0.28 -3.24 13.84
N GLY A 214 0.04 -2.01 14.24
CA GLY A 214 1.41 -1.58 14.45
C GLY A 214 1.47 -0.27 15.21
N GLY A 215 2.68 0.16 15.53
CA GLY A 215 2.92 1.42 16.21
C GLY A 215 4.39 1.63 16.46
N PHE A 216 4.72 2.83 16.88
CA PHE A 216 6.08 3.23 17.27
C PHE A 216 6.04 4.43 18.22
N THR A 217 7.17 4.72 18.81
CA THR A 217 7.40 5.97 19.57
C THR A 217 8.38 6.82 18.78
N SER A 218 8.06 8.11 18.59
CA SER A 218 8.93 9.06 17.89
C SER A 218 10.15 9.48 18.74
N GLY A 219 11.06 10.23 18.14
CA GLY A 219 12.26 10.73 18.83
C GLY A 219 11.95 11.70 19.98
N GLN A 220 10.79 12.36 19.96
CA GLN A 220 10.30 13.21 21.06
C GLN A 220 9.43 12.44 22.07
N GLY A 221 9.36 11.12 21.97
CA GLY A 221 8.60 10.29 22.91
C GLY A 221 7.09 10.23 22.62
N VAL A 222 6.61 10.68 21.46
CA VAL A 222 5.19 10.63 21.11
C VAL A 222 4.84 9.21 20.65
N PRO A 223 3.89 8.51 21.31
CA PRO A 223 3.45 7.19 20.89
C PRO A 223 2.45 7.29 19.73
N TYR A 224 2.62 6.43 18.74
CA TYR A 224 1.70 6.24 17.62
C TYR A 224 1.27 4.78 17.56
N ALA A 225 -0.04 4.53 17.48
CA ALA A 225 -0.61 3.19 17.32
C ALA A 225 -1.72 3.24 16.28
N PHE A 226 -1.77 2.24 15.42
CA PHE A 226 -2.75 2.17 14.33
C PHE A 226 -3.03 0.73 13.92
N ILE A 227 -4.13 0.56 13.22
CA ILE A 227 -4.55 -0.69 12.60
C ILE A 227 -4.49 -0.58 11.08
N SER A 228 -4.37 -1.72 10.41
CA SER A 228 -4.43 -1.78 8.95
C SER A 228 -5.83 -1.42 8.44
N THR A 229 -5.88 -0.71 7.32
CA THR A 229 -7.11 -0.43 6.58
C THR A 229 -7.60 -1.62 5.74
N ASN A 230 -6.80 -2.69 5.63
CA ASN A 230 -7.16 -3.89 4.89
C ASN A 230 -7.87 -4.91 5.78
N GLU A 231 -9.20 -4.94 5.72
CA GLU A 231 -10.04 -5.84 6.50
C GLU A 231 -9.86 -7.32 6.12
N LEU A 232 -9.30 -7.59 4.91
CA LEU A 232 -9.11 -8.97 4.45
C LEU A 232 -7.90 -9.66 5.09
N LEU A 233 -7.03 -8.94 5.83
CA LEU A 233 -5.90 -9.56 6.55
C LEU A 233 -6.33 -10.59 7.61
N ASN A 234 -7.60 -10.60 8.01
CA ASN A 234 -8.16 -11.62 8.88
C ASN A 234 -8.60 -12.91 8.15
N LYS A 235 -8.51 -12.93 6.81
CA LYS A 235 -8.88 -14.09 5.99
C LYS A 235 -7.67 -15.00 5.76
N PRO A 236 -7.86 -16.33 5.80
CA PRO A 236 -6.79 -17.27 5.56
C PRO A 236 -6.08 -17.02 4.22
N GLY A 237 -4.76 -16.95 4.28
CA GLY A 237 -3.91 -16.77 3.11
C GLY A 237 -3.75 -15.32 2.63
N VAL A 238 -4.57 -14.36 3.03
CA VAL A 238 -4.39 -12.96 2.64
C VAL A 238 -3.24 -12.34 3.44
N VAL A 239 -2.21 -11.83 2.73
CA VAL A 239 -0.97 -11.32 3.32
C VAL A 239 -0.65 -9.87 2.93
N GLY A 240 -1.62 -9.13 2.41
CA GLY A 240 -1.47 -7.71 2.04
C GLY A 240 -2.52 -7.31 1.01
N VAL A 241 -2.42 -6.15 0.31
CA VAL A 241 -1.25 -5.24 0.21
C VAL A 241 -1.65 -3.82 0.60
N LYS A 242 -2.62 -3.19 -0.15
CA LYS A 242 -2.95 -1.77 0.06
C LYS A 242 -4.39 -1.45 -0.35
N THR A 243 -5.07 -0.68 0.49
CA THR A 243 -6.37 -0.08 0.21
C THR A 243 -6.23 1.33 -0.35
N GLY A 244 -7.24 1.80 -1.06
CA GLY A 244 -7.37 3.19 -1.51
C GLY A 244 -8.84 3.62 -1.53
N TYR A 245 -9.10 4.89 -1.22
CA TYR A 245 -10.40 5.51 -1.39
C TYR A 245 -10.26 7.03 -1.52
N THR A 246 -10.91 7.59 -2.50
CA THR A 246 -11.25 9.02 -2.62
C THR A 246 -12.59 9.13 -3.32
N LEU A 247 -13.19 10.32 -3.32
CA LEU A 247 -14.46 10.52 -4.01
C LEU A 247 -14.35 10.30 -5.53
N ALA A 248 -13.24 10.68 -6.15
CA ALA A 248 -13.02 10.46 -7.57
C ALA A 248 -12.68 9.01 -7.92
N ALA A 249 -11.88 8.33 -7.08
CA ALA A 249 -11.44 6.97 -7.33
C ALA A 249 -12.53 5.92 -7.04
N GLY A 250 -13.41 6.17 -6.07
CA GLY A 250 -14.20 5.13 -5.44
C GLY A 250 -13.32 4.19 -4.63
N GLU A 251 -13.79 3.00 -4.34
CA GLU A 251 -13.04 2.01 -3.57
C GLU A 251 -12.01 1.27 -4.43
N CYS A 252 -10.76 1.22 -3.94
CA CYS A 252 -9.65 0.54 -4.58
C CYS A 252 -8.96 -0.41 -3.59
N LEU A 253 -8.50 -1.56 -4.08
CA LEU A 253 -7.79 -2.54 -3.27
C LEU A 253 -6.82 -3.36 -4.12
N ILE A 254 -5.64 -3.60 -3.59
CA ILE A 254 -4.74 -4.64 -4.06
C ILE A 254 -4.57 -5.65 -2.93
N THR A 255 -4.80 -6.96 -3.24
CA THR A 255 -4.53 -8.05 -2.29
C THR A 255 -3.47 -8.98 -2.84
N LEU A 256 -2.67 -9.54 -1.93
CA LEU A 256 -1.87 -10.72 -2.18
C LEU A 256 -2.41 -11.86 -1.31
N THR A 257 -2.70 -12.98 -1.94
CA THR A 257 -3.13 -14.21 -1.24
C THR A 257 -2.13 -15.31 -1.52
N GLN A 258 -1.68 -15.98 -0.46
CA GLN A 258 -0.77 -17.12 -0.52
C GLN A 258 -1.51 -18.36 -0.01
N LYS A 259 -1.67 -19.36 -0.85
CA LYS A 259 -2.33 -20.63 -0.50
C LYS A 259 -1.77 -21.77 -1.35
N ASP A 260 -1.44 -22.88 -0.69
CA ASP A 260 -0.98 -24.13 -1.33
C ASP A 260 0.17 -23.91 -2.33
N GLY A 261 1.13 -23.04 -1.99
CA GLY A 261 2.29 -22.70 -2.82
C GLY A 261 1.99 -21.76 -3.99
N ARG A 262 0.74 -21.29 -4.14
CA ARG A 262 0.35 -20.30 -5.13
C ARG A 262 0.31 -18.90 -4.53
N GLU A 263 0.65 -17.92 -5.35
CA GLU A 263 0.51 -16.49 -5.04
C GLU A 263 -0.47 -15.85 -6.02
N VAL A 264 -1.59 -15.34 -5.50
CA VAL A 264 -2.60 -14.65 -6.29
C VAL A 264 -2.63 -13.17 -5.93
N LEU A 265 -2.40 -12.32 -6.91
CA LEU A 265 -2.53 -10.87 -6.79
C LEU A 265 -3.85 -10.43 -7.42
N THR A 266 -4.68 -9.70 -6.66
CA THR A 266 -5.87 -9.05 -7.20
C THR A 266 -5.71 -7.54 -7.17
N VAL A 267 -6.17 -6.86 -8.21
CA VAL A 267 -6.23 -5.39 -8.31
C VAL A 267 -7.64 -4.98 -8.65
N ILE A 268 -8.23 -4.09 -7.87
CA ILE A 268 -9.56 -3.52 -8.09
C ILE A 268 -9.46 -1.99 -8.05
N LEU A 269 -10.07 -1.34 -9.05
CA LEU A 269 -10.20 0.12 -9.14
C LEU A 269 -11.67 0.51 -9.35
N GLY A 270 -12.15 1.45 -8.54
CA GLY A 270 -13.49 2.00 -8.65
C GLY A 270 -14.59 0.98 -8.39
N SER A 271 -14.42 0.19 -7.34
CA SER A 271 -15.41 -0.77 -6.83
C SER A 271 -16.47 -0.06 -5.98
N PRO A 272 -17.71 -0.57 -5.95
CA PRO A 272 -18.70 -0.17 -4.94
C PRO A 272 -18.47 -0.84 -3.58
N ASP A 273 -17.84 -2.03 -3.55
CA ASP A 273 -17.46 -2.78 -2.34
C ASP A 273 -16.19 -3.59 -2.62
N ARG A 274 -15.02 -2.95 -2.38
CA ARG A 274 -13.71 -3.55 -2.65
C ARG A 274 -13.47 -4.84 -1.89
N PHE A 275 -14.03 -4.99 -0.69
CA PHE A 275 -13.78 -6.17 0.14
C PHE A 275 -14.61 -7.37 -0.32
N ALA A 276 -15.89 -7.18 -0.64
CA ALA A 276 -16.72 -8.24 -1.17
C ALA A 276 -16.22 -8.71 -2.54
N GLU A 277 -15.93 -7.78 -3.45
CA GLU A 277 -15.42 -8.12 -4.78
C GLU A 277 -14.05 -8.80 -4.73
N SER A 278 -13.12 -8.31 -3.88
CA SER A 278 -11.80 -8.96 -3.72
C SER A 278 -11.92 -10.37 -3.16
N ARG A 279 -12.84 -10.62 -2.21
CA ARG A 279 -13.10 -11.99 -1.72
C ARG A 279 -13.52 -12.91 -2.86
N SER A 280 -14.53 -12.50 -3.61
CA SER A 280 -15.02 -13.28 -4.77
C SER A 280 -13.93 -13.53 -5.80
N MET A 281 -13.05 -12.55 -6.06
CA MET A 281 -11.91 -12.70 -6.96
C MET A 281 -10.87 -13.69 -6.44
N ILE A 282 -10.60 -13.69 -5.14
CA ILE A 282 -9.69 -14.64 -4.49
C ILE A 282 -10.28 -16.05 -4.58
N ASP A 283 -11.58 -16.22 -4.28
CA ASP A 283 -12.27 -17.50 -4.33
C ASP A 283 -12.25 -18.08 -5.75
N LEU A 284 -12.55 -17.26 -6.77
CA LEU A 284 -12.41 -17.63 -8.18
C LEU A 284 -10.98 -18.13 -8.49
N ALA A 285 -9.98 -17.37 -8.12
CA ALA A 285 -8.58 -17.70 -8.42
C ALA A 285 -8.10 -18.99 -7.75
N LEU A 286 -8.63 -19.30 -6.58
CA LEU A 286 -8.28 -20.49 -5.81
C LEU A 286 -9.16 -21.70 -6.13
N GLY A 287 -10.14 -21.55 -7.02
CA GLY A 287 -11.11 -22.62 -7.36
C GLY A 287 -12.03 -22.99 -6.21
N LEU A 288 -12.30 -22.04 -5.31
CA LEU A 288 -13.25 -22.23 -4.21
C LEU A 288 -14.68 -21.99 -4.73
N ALA A 289 -15.63 -22.79 -4.26
CA ALA A 289 -17.04 -22.57 -4.60
C ALA A 289 -17.50 -21.24 -3.97
N TYR A 290 -18.33 -20.51 -4.73
CA TYR A 290 -18.99 -19.32 -4.19
C TYR A 290 -20.11 -19.79 -3.24
N GLU A 291 -20.00 -19.47 -1.95
CA GLU A 291 -21.08 -19.55 -0.99
C GLU A 291 -21.87 -18.24 -0.91
#